data_d838bfece3075904769751143f18bbed
#
_entry.id   d838bfece3075904769751143f18bbed
#
_cell.length_a   1.000
_cell.length_b   1.000
_cell.length_c   1.000
_cell.angle_alpha   90.00
_cell.angle_beta   90.00
_cell.angle_gamma   90.00
#
_symmetry.space_group_name_H-M   'P 1'
#
loop_
_entity.id
_entity.type
_entity.pdbx_description
1 polymer ?
#
loop_
_entity_poly.entity_id
_entity_poly.type
_entity_poly.pdbx_seq_one_letter_code
_entity_poly.pdbx_strand_id
1 'polypeptide(L)'
;MIVSNLYEETVHLKKTLKTTEKVTNDSYQLYREMKGKDVQLSGRILRLAGEIHEVKKDNQRIFAGLSKLISNEGLRDYMRASDLLQLVIRMNEKYAEALGKQIDFYCSIEGEHDEYHVFIVLSIINNLTANAVEAMDEEGMVSLRLRKPNESMVEFQVEDNGPGISEKIGDIVFDPGFTSKYDEFGMPSTGIGLSYVKEIVTELEGDITFDNQQRGVVFAIRLPVRHLIQKG
;
A
#
# COMPACT_ATOMS: atom_id res chain seq x y z
N MET A 1 4.34 3.26 -20.53
CA MET A 1 3.62 2.01 -20.26
C MET A 1 4.49 1.00 -19.46
N ILE A 2 5.69 0.62 -19.91
CA ILE A 2 6.58 -0.35 -19.23
C ILE A 2 7.02 0.16 -17.83
N VAL A 3 7.38 1.40 -17.72
CA VAL A 3 7.84 2.06 -16.49
C VAL A 3 6.79 2.04 -15.37
N SER A 4 5.55 2.36 -15.70
CA SER A 4 4.41 2.33 -14.75
C SER A 4 4.21 0.93 -14.16
N ASN A 5 4.28 -0.10 -15.01
CA ASN A 5 4.12 -1.48 -14.56
C ASN A 5 5.32 -1.93 -13.68
N LEU A 6 6.55 -1.50 -14.01
CA LEU A 6 7.73 -1.81 -13.20
C LEU A 6 7.67 -1.20 -11.78
N TYR A 7 7.19 0.03 -11.64
CA TYR A 7 6.97 0.64 -10.34
C TYR A 7 5.91 -0.11 -9.52
N GLU A 8 4.79 -0.43 -10.14
CA GLU A 8 3.71 -1.19 -9.51
C GLU A 8 4.22 -2.53 -8.98
N GLU A 9 4.86 -3.32 -9.83
CA GLU A 9 5.46 -4.60 -9.45
C GLU A 9 6.49 -4.45 -8.32
N THR A 10 7.28 -3.39 -8.34
CA THR A 10 8.28 -3.14 -7.30
C THR A 10 7.64 -2.79 -5.97
N VAL A 11 6.56 -2.00 -5.96
CA VAL A 11 5.80 -1.68 -4.74
C VAL A 11 5.12 -2.93 -4.18
N HIS A 12 4.46 -3.72 -5.04
CA HIS A 12 3.86 -4.99 -4.64
C HIS A 12 4.88 -5.97 -4.06
N LEU A 13 6.03 -6.09 -4.71
CA LEU A 13 7.10 -6.98 -4.27
C LEU A 13 7.70 -6.54 -2.93
N LYS A 14 7.89 -5.24 -2.71
CA LYS A 14 8.35 -4.69 -1.43
C LYS A 14 7.37 -4.99 -0.29
N LYS A 15 6.05 -4.84 -0.55
CA LYS A 15 4.99 -5.22 0.39
C LYS A 15 5.04 -6.72 0.72
N THR A 16 5.16 -7.57 -0.30
CA THR A 16 5.27 -9.02 -0.16
C THR A 16 6.51 -9.40 0.68
N LEU A 17 7.65 -8.77 0.44
CA LEU A 17 8.88 -8.97 1.22
C LEU A 17 8.68 -8.70 2.71
N LYS A 18 8.05 -7.57 3.06
CA LYS A 18 7.79 -7.21 4.46
C LYS A 18 6.83 -8.20 5.13
N THR A 19 5.79 -8.61 4.42
CA THR A 19 4.85 -9.63 4.90
C THR A 19 5.53 -10.98 5.12
N THR A 20 6.32 -11.44 4.15
CA THR A 20 7.04 -12.71 4.23
C THR A 20 8.05 -12.71 5.39
N GLU A 21 8.68 -11.57 5.66
CA GLU A 21 9.59 -11.41 6.81
C GLU A 21 8.86 -11.57 8.15
N LYS A 22 7.70 -10.92 8.29
CA LYS A 22 6.86 -11.05 9.48
C LYS A 22 6.42 -12.50 9.69
N VAL A 23 5.84 -13.12 8.65
CA VAL A 23 5.37 -14.53 8.72
C VAL A 23 6.52 -15.49 9.05
N THR A 24 7.74 -15.24 8.51
CA THR A 24 8.93 -16.02 8.85
C THR A 24 9.26 -15.89 10.34
N ASN A 25 9.28 -14.68 10.88
CA ASN A 25 9.58 -14.43 12.29
C ASN A 25 8.53 -15.05 13.21
N ASP A 26 7.24 -14.89 12.90
CA ASP A 26 6.12 -15.46 13.66
C ASP A 26 6.19 -17.00 13.64
N SER A 27 6.53 -17.60 12.49
CA SER A 27 6.71 -19.04 12.36
C SER A 27 7.87 -19.56 13.23
N TYR A 28 9.00 -18.83 13.29
CA TYR A 28 10.12 -19.21 14.16
C TYR A 28 9.78 -19.01 15.65
N GLN A 29 8.99 -18.00 15.99
CA GLN A 29 8.50 -17.80 17.35
C GLN A 29 7.59 -18.98 17.75
N LEU A 30 6.62 -19.31 16.91
CA LEU A 30 5.71 -20.44 17.14
C LEU A 30 6.47 -21.76 17.26
N TYR A 31 7.49 -22.00 16.43
CA TYR A 31 8.38 -23.16 16.56
C TYR A 31 9.02 -23.21 17.94
N ARG A 32 9.55 -22.09 18.45
CA ARG A 32 10.17 -22.04 19.80
C ARG A 32 9.20 -22.34 20.91
N GLU A 33 7.96 -21.87 20.80
CA GLU A 33 6.90 -22.10 21.80
C GLU A 33 6.42 -23.57 21.80
N MET A 34 6.43 -24.23 20.65
CA MET A 34 6.00 -25.62 20.49
C MET A 34 7.12 -26.63 20.68
N LYS A 35 8.38 -26.21 20.59
CA LYS A 35 9.55 -27.08 20.80
C LYS A 35 9.52 -27.71 22.18
N GLY A 36 9.46 -29.04 22.22
CA GLY A 36 9.36 -29.80 23.45
C GLY A 36 7.93 -30.08 23.94
N LYS A 37 6.90 -29.42 23.39
CA LYS A 37 5.49 -29.71 23.69
C LYS A 37 4.90 -30.72 22.69
N ASP A 38 5.19 -30.51 21.41
CA ASP A 38 4.77 -31.38 20.31
C ASP A 38 5.87 -31.44 19.24
N VAL A 39 6.59 -32.55 19.18
CA VAL A 39 7.72 -32.76 18.26
C VAL A 39 7.26 -32.78 16.81
N GLN A 40 6.10 -33.37 16.52
CA GLN A 40 5.59 -33.51 15.17
C GLN A 40 5.13 -32.15 14.64
N LEU A 41 4.39 -31.38 15.44
CA LEU A 41 3.91 -30.06 15.09
C LEU A 41 5.06 -29.06 14.96
N SER A 42 6.01 -29.04 15.90
CA SER A 42 7.19 -28.18 15.83
C SER A 42 8.02 -28.45 14.57
N GLY A 43 8.17 -29.73 14.17
CA GLY A 43 8.87 -30.08 12.93
C GLY A 43 8.15 -29.59 11.65
N ARG A 44 6.82 -29.55 11.66
CA ARG A 44 6.02 -29.00 10.55
C ARG A 44 6.15 -27.47 10.47
N ILE A 45 6.10 -26.80 11.62
CA ILE A 45 6.26 -25.33 11.70
C ILE A 45 7.66 -24.93 11.21
N LEU A 46 8.71 -25.66 11.59
CA LEU A 46 10.07 -25.38 11.16
C LEU A 46 10.24 -25.53 9.64
N ARG A 47 9.64 -26.55 9.03
CA ARG A 47 9.64 -26.71 7.58
C ARG A 47 8.92 -25.57 6.88
N LEU A 48 7.73 -25.19 7.36
CA LEU A 48 6.98 -24.05 6.83
C LEU A 48 7.80 -22.76 6.91
N ALA A 49 8.44 -22.48 8.04
CA ALA A 49 9.32 -21.33 8.20
C ALA A 49 10.48 -21.33 7.19
N GLY A 50 11.04 -22.51 6.90
CA GLY A 50 12.08 -22.68 5.89
C GLY A 50 11.58 -22.42 4.46
N GLU A 51 10.42 -22.92 4.09
CA GLU A 51 9.78 -22.67 2.78
C GLU A 51 9.47 -21.19 2.59
N ILE A 52 8.91 -20.53 3.60
CA ILE A 52 8.63 -19.08 3.57
C ILE A 52 9.94 -18.28 3.45
N HIS A 53 11.01 -18.73 4.12
CA HIS A 53 12.33 -18.08 4.04
C HIS A 53 12.92 -18.16 2.62
N GLU A 54 12.77 -19.27 1.91
CA GLU A 54 13.22 -19.37 0.51
C GLU A 54 12.38 -18.47 -0.42
N VAL A 55 11.06 -18.42 -0.24
CA VAL A 55 10.20 -17.46 -0.98
C VAL A 55 10.65 -16.02 -0.74
N LYS A 56 11.00 -15.66 0.51
CA LYS A 56 11.55 -14.34 0.83
C LYS A 56 12.84 -14.06 0.05
N LYS A 57 13.77 -15.00 -0.01
CA LYS A 57 15.03 -14.83 -0.74
C LYS A 57 14.83 -14.63 -2.25
N ASP A 58 13.91 -15.40 -2.84
CA ASP A 58 13.63 -15.28 -4.27
C ASP A 58 12.96 -13.93 -4.58
N ASN A 59 12.01 -13.50 -3.76
CA ASN A 59 11.42 -12.18 -3.87
C ASN A 59 12.46 -11.05 -3.70
N GLN A 60 13.44 -11.21 -2.79
CA GLN A 60 14.55 -10.24 -2.65
C GLN A 60 15.40 -10.15 -3.90
N ARG A 61 15.71 -11.29 -4.56
CA ARG A 61 16.45 -11.31 -5.82
C ARG A 61 15.70 -10.62 -6.94
N ILE A 62 14.39 -10.90 -7.07
CA ILE A 62 13.52 -10.25 -8.05
C ILE A 62 13.45 -8.75 -7.79
N PHE A 63 13.27 -8.33 -6.53
CA PHE A 63 13.23 -6.91 -6.14
C PHE A 63 14.53 -6.19 -6.50
N ALA A 64 15.69 -6.79 -6.21
CA ALA A 64 16.98 -6.22 -6.55
C ALA A 64 17.16 -6.10 -8.07
N GLY A 65 16.72 -7.10 -8.84
CA GLY A 65 16.74 -7.07 -10.31
C GLY A 65 15.85 -5.97 -10.89
N LEU A 66 14.62 -5.85 -10.42
CA LEU A 66 13.69 -4.80 -10.83
C LEU A 66 14.19 -3.41 -10.45
N SER A 67 14.67 -3.23 -9.21
CA SER A 67 15.22 -1.95 -8.74
C SER A 67 16.42 -1.52 -9.60
N LYS A 68 17.27 -2.47 -10.02
CA LYS A 68 18.40 -2.19 -10.91
C LYS A 68 17.95 -1.80 -12.32
N LEU A 69 16.92 -2.44 -12.86
CA LEU A 69 16.33 -2.07 -14.15
C LEU A 69 15.72 -0.66 -14.09
N ILE A 70 14.99 -0.36 -13.02
CA ILE A 70 14.42 0.95 -12.76
C ILE A 70 15.54 2.02 -12.72
N SER A 71 16.62 1.79 -11.99
CA SER A 71 17.74 2.71 -11.88
C SER A 71 18.53 2.88 -13.19
N ASN A 72 18.68 1.81 -13.98
CA ASN A 72 19.42 1.85 -15.25
C ASN A 72 18.67 2.55 -16.39
N GLU A 73 17.33 2.58 -16.34
CA GLU A 73 16.50 3.26 -17.35
C GLU A 73 16.33 4.76 -17.07
N GLY A 74 17.05 5.33 -16.10
CA GLY A 74 16.99 6.75 -15.76
C GLY A 74 15.70 7.13 -15.02
N LEU A 75 15.07 6.16 -14.37
CA LEU A 75 13.91 6.40 -13.51
C LEU A 75 14.37 7.13 -12.26
N ARG A 76 13.81 8.31 -12.04
CA ARG A 76 14.16 9.16 -10.91
C ARG A 76 13.54 8.61 -9.64
N ASP A 77 14.31 8.59 -8.55
CA ASP A 77 13.80 8.28 -7.21
C ASP A 77 12.79 9.34 -6.74
N TYR A 78 12.88 10.55 -7.33
CA TYR A 78 12.02 11.70 -7.04
C TYR A 78 11.33 12.17 -8.32
N MET A 79 10.08 12.58 -8.17
CA MET A 79 9.22 13.02 -9.28
C MET A 79 8.33 14.17 -8.83
N ARG A 80 7.97 15.04 -9.77
CA ARG A 80 7.01 16.12 -9.50
C ARG A 80 5.70 15.57 -8.95
N ALA A 81 5.12 16.27 -8.01
CA ALA A 81 3.85 15.87 -7.38
C ALA A 81 2.74 15.60 -8.41
N SER A 82 2.64 16.44 -9.46
CA SER A 82 1.68 16.26 -10.55
C SER A 82 1.86 14.95 -11.31
N ASP A 83 3.12 14.63 -11.63
CA ASP A 83 3.44 13.42 -12.41
C ASP A 83 3.20 12.15 -11.58
N LEU A 84 3.48 12.21 -10.26
CA LEU A 84 3.20 11.14 -9.31
C LEU A 84 1.71 10.83 -9.20
N LEU A 85 0.87 11.85 -9.00
CA LEU A 85 -0.58 11.64 -8.89
C LEU A 85 -1.17 11.14 -10.22
N GLN A 86 -0.69 11.65 -11.36
CA GLN A 86 -1.07 11.14 -12.67
C GLN A 86 -0.63 9.67 -12.87
N LEU A 87 0.51 9.27 -12.33
CA LEU A 87 0.96 7.89 -12.35
C LEU A 87 0.03 6.99 -11.55
N VAL A 88 -0.35 7.40 -10.31
CA VAL A 88 -1.32 6.68 -9.47
C VAL A 88 -2.65 6.51 -10.19
N ILE A 89 -3.17 7.59 -10.81
CA ILE A 89 -4.43 7.53 -11.57
C ILE A 89 -4.32 6.50 -12.68
N ARG A 90 -3.33 6.60 -13.57
CA ARG A 90 -3.17 5.66 -14.69
C ARG A 90 -3.04 4.20 -14.26
N MET A 91 -2.37 3.93 -13.11
CA MET A 91 -2.28 2.59 -12.56
C MET A 91 -3.66 2.08 -12.14
N ASN A 92 -4.45 2.91 -11.48
CA ASN A 92 -5.76 2.53 -10.95
C ASN A 92 -6.87 2.55 -12.01
N GLU A 93 -6.78 3.35 -13.08
CA GLU A 93 -7.63 3.23 -14.27
C GLU A 93 -7.53 1.83 -14.87
N LYS A 94 -6.30 1.35 -15.11
CA LYS A 94 -6.07 -0.01 -15.62
C LYS A 94 -6.54 -1.10 -14.65
N TYR A 95 -6.36 -0.85 -13.36
CA TYR A 95 -6.82 -1.79 -12.34
C TYR A 95 -8.35 -1.88 -12.32
N ALA A 96 -9.05 -0.73 -12.39
CA ALA A 96 -10.50 -0.68 -12.51
C ALA A 96 -11.00 -1.40 -13.79
N GLU A 97 -10.37 -1.14 -14.95
CA GLU A 97 -10.66 -1.85 -16.20
C GLU A 97 -10.50 -3.37 -16.07
N ALA A 98 -9.42 -3.83 -15.42
CA ALA A 98 -9.16 -5.26 -15.19
C ALA A 98 -10.22 -5.91 -14.28
N LEU A 99 -10.82 -5.13 -13.37
CA LEU A 99 -11.94 -5.56 -12.53
C LEU A 99 -13.33 -5.38 -13.20
N GLY A 100 -13.38 -4.87 -14.44
CA GLY A 100 -14.62 -4.59 -15.16
C GLY A 100 -15.42 -3.42 -14.62
N LYS A 101 -14.75 -2.49 -13.90
CA LYS A 101 -15.39 -1.33 -13.25
C LYS A 101 -15.16 -0.04 -14.03
N GLN A 102 -16.16 0.85 -14.01
CA GLN A 102 -16.10 2.19 -14.59
C GLN A 102 -15.90 3.22 -13.46
N ILE A 103 -14.66 3.63 -13.23
CA ILE A 103 -14.30 4.54 -12.17
C ILE A 103 -13.76 5.85 -12.74
N ASP A 104 -14.37 6.97 -12.37
CA ASP A 104 -13.91 8.31 -12.72
C ASP A 104 -12.86 8.78 -11.70
N PHE A 105 -11.70 9.23 -12.19
CA PHE A 105 -10.61 9.73 -11.37
C PHE A 105 -10.46 11.24 -11.50
N TYR A 106 -10.37 11.91 -10.37
CA TYR A 106 -10.13 13.35 -10.25
C TYR A 106 -8.86 13.64 -9.46
N CYS A 107 -8.18 14.73 -9.82
CA CYS A 107 -6.96 15.13 -9.13
C CYS A 107 -6.95 16.64 -8.92
N SER A 108 -6.58 17.08 -7.73
CA SER A 108 -6.31 18.49 -7.42
C SER A 108 -5.03 18.64 -6.61
N ILE A 109 -4.25 19.65 -6.93
CA ILE A 109 -2.99 20.01 -6.25
C ILE A 109 -3.08 21.46 -5.86
N GLU A 110 -2.94 21.75 -4.58
CA GLU A 110 -3.01 23.09 -4.01
C GLU A 110 -1.63 23.54 -3.53
N GLY A 111 -1.15 24.66 -4.05
CA GLY A 111 0.14 25.25 -3.72
C GLY A 111 1.32 24.71 -4.52
N GLU A 112 2.52 25.15 -4.16
CA GLU A 112 3.78 24.70 -4.77
C GLU A 112 4.32 23.49 -4.03
N HIS A 113 4.78 22.50 -4.78
CA HIS A 113 5.29 21.23 -4.26
C HIS A 113 6.66 20.93 -4.85
N ASP A 114 7.50 20.35 -4.01
CA ASP A 114 8.80 19.81 -4.40
C ASP A 114 8.62 18.50 -5.21
N GLU A 115 9.73 17.94 -5.68
CA GLU A 115 9.75 16.55 -6.14
C GLU A 115 9.72 15.62 -4.93
N TYR A 116 8.82 14.61 -4.96
CA TYR A 116 8.64 13.66 -3.89
C TYR A 116 9.16 12.28 -4.25
N HIS A 117 9.58 11.54 -3.23
CA HIS A 117 10.10 10.20 -3.38
C HIS A 117 9.01 9.24 -3.89
N VAL A 118 9.23 8.70 -5.10
CA VAL A 118 8.26 7.91 -5.87
C VAL A 118 7.74 6.71 -5.09
N PHE A 119 8.65 5.90 -4.53
CA PHE A 119 8.25 4.67 -3.81
C PHE A 119 7.43 4.95 -2.56
N ILE A 120 7.72 6.02 -1.81
CA ILE A 120 6.96 6.37 -0.62
C ILE A 120 5.54 6.73 -1.01
N VAL A 121 5.39 7.66 -1.98
CA VAL A 121 4.06 8.12 -2.41
C VAL A 121 3.26 6.97 -3.02
N LEU A 122 3.85 6.16 -3.90
CA LEU A 122 3.16 5.00 -4.48
C LEU A 122 2.79 3.96 -3.43
N SER A 123 3.67 3.66 -2.46
CA SER A 123 3.38 2.70 -1.40
C SER A 123 2.18 3.10 -0.54
N ILE A 124 1.91 4.37 -0.40
CA ILE A 124 0.80 4.91 0.40
C ILE A 124 -0.42 5.15 -0.49
N ILE A 125 -0.29 6.03 -1.48
CA ILE A 125 -1.45 6.54 -2.22
C ILE A 125 -2.02 5.49 -3.16
N ASN A 126 -1.18 4.70 -3.85
CA ASN A 126 -1.68 3.62 -4.70
C ASN A 126 -2.44 2.55 -3.91
N ASN A 127 -1.99 2.21 -2.68
CA ASN A 127 -2.73 1.27 -1.83
C ASN A 127 -4.11 1.81 -1.43
N LEU A 128 -4.22 3.09 -1.08
CA LEU A 128 -5.51 3.69 -0.72
C LEU A 128 -6.42 3.81 -1.94
N THR A 129 -5.87 4.21 -3.09
CA THR A 129 -6.64 4.35 -4.33
C THR A 129 -7.15 2.98 -4.82
N ALA A 130 -6.32 1.94 -4.77
CA ALA A 130 -6.73 0.58 -5.10
C ALA A 130 -7.84 0.07 -4.15
N ASN A 131 -7.73 0.37 -2.86
CA ASN A 131 -8.79 0.03 -1.90
C ASN A 131 -10.11 0.73 -2.21
N ALA A 132 -10.06 2.00 -2.64
CA ALA A 132 -11.23 2.75 -3.09
C ALA A 132 -11.88 2.09 -4.32
N VAL A 133 -11.09 1.75 -5.35
CA VAL A 133 -11.57 1.02 -6.55
C VAL A 133 -12.21 -0.31 -6.19
N GLU A 134 -11.60 -1.08 -5.29
CA GLU A 134 -12.12 -2.38 -4.86
C GLU A 134 -13.44 -2.25 -4.08
N ALA A 135 -13.59 -1.18 -3.27
CA ALA A 135 -14.77 -0.96 -2.42
C ALA A 135 -16.02 -0.56 -3.21
N MET A 136 -15.87 0.00 -4.40
CA MET A 136 -16.98 0.37 -5.26
C MET A 136 -17.51 -0.84 -6.04
N ASP A 137 -18.77 -0.78 -6.43
CA ASP A 137 -19.39 -1.77 -7.30
C ASP A 137 -18.94 -1.59 -8.77
N GLU A 138 -19.85 -1.46 -9.72
CA GLU A 138 -19.55 -1.34 -11.16
C GLU A 138 -19.08 0.06 -11.55
N GLU A 139 -19.62 1.09 -10.90
CA GLU A 139 -19.37 2.50 -11.20
C GLU A 139 -18.99 3.26 -9.93
N GLY A 140 -18.12 4.26 -10.07
CA GLY A 140 -17.74 5.08 -8.93
C GLY A 140 -16.83 6.25 -9.29
N MET A 141 -16.41 6.96 -8.25
CA MET A 141 -15.55 8.13 -8.36
C MET A 141 -14.46 8.08 -7.27
N VAL A 142 -13.24 8.36 -7.67
CA VAL A 142 -12.11 8.56 -6.76
C VAL A 142 -11.49 9.91 -6.97
N SER A 143 -11.29 10.67 -5.91
CA SER A 143 -10.64 11.98 -5.92
C SER A 143 -9.33 11.94 -5.14
N LEU A 144 -8.25 12.37 -5.78
CA LEU A 144 -6.94 12.56 -5.15
C LEU A 144 -6.70 14.05 -4.93
N ARG A 145 -6.43 14.44 -3.70
CA ARG A 145 -6.08 15.81 -3.37
C ARG A 145 -4.74 15.88 -2.67
N LEU A 146 -3.91 16.83 -3.07
CA LEU A 146 -2.62 17.11 -2.47
C LEU A 146 -2.55 18.58 -2.07
N ARG A 147 -2.15 18.85 -0.82
CA ARG A 147 -1.94 20.22 -0.34
C ARG A 147 -0.79 20.29 0.67
N LYS A 148 -0.23 21.48 0.85
CA LYS A 148 0.69 21.81 1.94
C LYS A 148 -0.07 22.64 2.99
N PRO A 149 -0.48 22.07 4.13
CA PRO A 149 -1.09 22.84 5.21
C PRO A 149 -0.12 23.89 5.79
N ASN A 150 1.19 23.62 5.71
CA ASN A 150 2.29 24.52 6.05
C ASN A 150 3.58 24.05 5.38
N GLU A 151 4.68 24.79 5.51
CA GLU A 151 5.97 24.51 4.87
C GLU A 151 6.60 23.16 5.30
N SER A 152 6.28 22.64 6.47
CA SER A 152 6.87 21.42 7.00
C SER A 152 6.06 20.16 6.76
N MET A 153 4.80 20.30 6.37
CA MET A 153 3.84 19.17 6.23
C MET A 153 3.18 19.18 4.86
N VAL A 154 2.98 17.99 4.35
CA VAL A 154 2.16 17.73 3.16
C VAL A 154 1.00 16.82 3.56
N GLU A 155 -0.16 17.04 2.96
CA GLU A 155 -1.35 16.24 3.15
C GLU A 155 -1.83 15.68 1.81
N PHE A 156 -1.96 14.36 1.76
CA PHE A 156 -2.62 13.65 0.68
C PHE A 156 -4.01 13.20 1.15
N GLN A 157 -5.00 13.38 0.32
CA GLN A 157 -6.34 12.86 0.54
C GLN A 157 -6.73 11.95 -0.60
N VAL A 158 -7.33 10.81 -0.26
CA VAL A 158 -7.97 9.88 -1.18
C VAL A 158 -9.41 9.74 -0.75
N GLU A 159 -10.32 10.20 -1.60
CA GLU A 159 -11.76 10.19 -1.37
C GLU A 159 -12.43 9.30 -2.40
N ASP A 160 -13.37 8.48 -1.96
CA ASP A 160 -14.25 7.68 -2.81
C ASP A 160 -15.72 7.93 -2.48
N ASN A 161 -16.59 7.57 -3.41
CA ASN A 161 -18.04 7.61 -3.22
C ASN A 161 -18.65 6.22 -3.02
N GLY A 162 -17.89 5.27 -2.51
CA GLY A 162 -18.29 3.90 -2.23
C GLY A 162 -19.19 3.78 -0.98
N PRO A 163 -19.25 2.60 -0.37
CA PRO A 163 -20.11 2.32 0.78
C PRO A 163 -19.61 2.95 2.10
N GLY A 164 -18.37 3.49 2.14
CA GLY A 164 -17.75 3.96 3.37
C GLY A 164 -17.28 2.82 4.29
N ILE A 165 -16.90 3.17 5.51
CA ILE A 165 -16.41 2.25 6.54
C ILE A 165 -17.44 2.18 7.68
N SER A 166 -17.91 0.98 8.01
CA SER A 166 -18.85 0.80 9.11
C SER A 166 -18.22 1.26 10.44
N GLU A 167 -18.99 1.98 11.26
CA GLU A 167 -18.56 2.41 12.59
C GLU A 167 -18.07 1.26 13.47
N LYS A 168 -18.62 0.04 13.28
CA LYS A 168 -18.23 -1.15 14.04
C LYS A 168 -16.80 -1.62 13.78
N ILE A 169 -16.22 -1.25 12.64
CA ILE A 169 -14.88 -1.68 12.21
C ILE A 169 -13.90 -0.51 12.12
N GLY A 170 -14.36 0.71 12.41
CA GLY A 170 -13.51 1.90 12.29
C GLY A 170 -12.19 1.82 13.06
N ASP A 171 -12.23 1.31 14.29
CA ASP A 171 -11.04 1.20 15.14
C ASP A 171 -10.05 0.14 14.68
N ILE A 172 -10.53 -0.91 14.02
CA ILE A 172 -9.71 -2.08 13.62
C ILE A 172 -9.35 -2.11 12.13
N VAL A 173 -9.78 -1.12 11.35
CA VAL A 173 -9.56 -1.09 9.89
C VAL A 173 -8.07 -1.08 9.52
N PHE A 174 -7.21 -0.60 10.42
CA PHE A 174 -5.75 -0.58 10.27
C PHE A 174 -5.04 -1.78 10.91
N ASP A 175 -5.77 -2.69 11.55
CA ASP A 175 -5.15 -3.86 12.18
C ASP A 175 -4.63 -4.85 11.13
N PRO A 176 -3.42 -5.40 11.32
CA PRO A 176 -2.88 -6.37 10.39
C PRO A 176 -3.76 -7.62 10.25
N GLY A 177 -4.10 -7.97 9.02
CA GLY A 177 -4.93 -9.13 8.71
C GLY A 177 -6.44 -8.84 8.78
N PHE A 178 -6.86 -7.64 9.18
CA PHE A 178 -8.27 -7.26 9.10
C PHE A 178 -8.68 -7.04 7.65
N THR A 179 -9.76 -7.69 7.22
CA THR A 179 -10.36 -7.50 5.92
C THR A 179 -11.88 -7.70 5.98
N SER A 180 -12.59 -6.88 5.23
CA SER A 180 -14.01 -7.07 4.93
C SER A 180 -14.24 -7.64 3.53
N LYS A 181 -13.16 -7.94 2.79
CA LYS A 181 -13.19 -8.40 1.40
C LYS A 181 -12.97 -9.90 1.32
N TYR A 182 -13.83 -10.58 0.55
CA TYR A 182 -13.77 -12.01 0.29
C TYR A 182 -13.81 -12.22 -1.22
N ASP A 183 -13.07 -13.23 -1.71
CA ASP A 183 -13.13 -13.63 -3.11
C ASP A 183 -14.41 -14.45 -3.41
N GLU A 184 -14.58 -14.84 -4.67
CA GLU A 184 -15.72 -15.66 -5.14
C GLU A 184 -15.82 -17.04 -4.45
N PHE A 185 -14.72 -17.52 -3.84
CA PHE A 185 -14.65 -18.77 -3.07
C PHE A 185 -14.85 -18.56 -1.57
N GLY A 186 -15.11 -17.30 -1.13
CA GLY A 186 -15.26 -16.94 0.27
C GLY A 186 -13.95 -16.86 1.06
N MET A 187 -12.80 -16.81 0.39
CA MET A 187 -11.50 -16.62 1.04
C MET A 187 -11.26 -15.14 1.32
N PRO A 188 -10.84 -14.77 2.55
CA PRO A 188 -10.56 -13.39 2.89
C PRO A 188 -9.34 -12.89 2.14
N SER A 189 -9.36 -11.63 1.70
CA SER A 189 -8.15 -10.95 1.23
C SER A 189 -7.13 -10.84 2.38
N THR A 190 -5.87 -10.55 2.06
CA THR A 190 -4.77 -10.56 3.06
C THR A 190 -4.94 -9.55 4.19
N GLY A 191 -5.79 -8.53 4.06
CA GLY A 191 -5.99 -7.48 5.07
C GLY A 191 -4.73 -6.68 5.41
N ILE A 192 -3.73 -6.64 4.51
CA ILE A 192 -2.42 -6.03 4.78
C ILE A 192 -2.33 -4.59 4.25
N GLY A 193 -3.21 -4.20 3.30
CA GLY A 193 -3.10 -2.90 2.61
C GLY A 193 -3.08 -1.70 3.55
N LEU A 194 -4.11 -1.53 4.36
CA LEU A 194 -4.24 -0.39 5.27
C LEU A 194 -3.26 -0.45 6.44
N SER A 195 -3.01 -1.63 7.00
CA SER A 195 -2.01 -1.80 8.05
C SER A 195 -0.59 -1.46 7.57
N TYR A 196 -0.24 -1.83 6.33
CA TYR A 196 1.03 -1.46 5.69
C TYR A 196 1.15 0.05 5.48
N VAL A 197 0.08 0.71 5.02
CA VAL A 197 0.04 2.17 4.89
C VAL A 197 0.25 2.84 6.27
N LYS A 198 -0.47 2.39 7.30
CA LYS A 198 -0.34 2.91 8.68
C LYS A 198 1.08 2.76 9.20
N GLU A 199 1.72 1.63 8.94
CA GLU A 199 3.10 1.36 9.35
C GLU A 199 4.08 2.32 8.68
N ILE A 200 4.03 2.47 7.34
CA ILE A 200 4.90 3.42 6.59
C ILE A 200 4.68 4.85 7.09
N VAL A 201 3.44 5.28 7.22
CA VAL A 201 3.10 6.63 7.68
C VAL A 201 3.67 6.88 9.08
N THR A 202 3.56 5.90 9.99
CA THR A 202 4.11 5.99 11.35
C THR A 202 5.64 6.03 11.34
N GLU A 203 6.30 5.19 10.53
CA GLU A 203 7.77 5.21 10.38
C GLU A 203 8.29 6.57 9.86
N LEU A 204 7.48 7.25 9.05
CA LEU A 204 7.77 8.59 8.53
C LEU A 204 7.31 9.73 9.46
N GLU A 205 6.99 9.42 10.71
CA GLU A 205 6.52 10.40 11.71
C GLU A 205 5.26 11.17 11.24
N GLY A 206 4.44 10.52 10.43
CA GLY A 206 3.19 11.05 9.90
C GLY A 206 1.96 10.55 10.66
N ASP A 207 0.81 10.95 10.15
CA ASP A 207 -0.49 10.50 10.64
C ASP A 207 -1.41 10.13 9.48
N ILE A 208 -2.27 9.12 9.72
CA ILE A 208 -3.33 8.71 8.80
C ILE A 208 -4.65 8.63 9.55
N THR A 209 -5.65 9.30 9.02
CA THR A 209 -7.02 9.29 9.51
C THR A 209 -7.98 8.97 8.38
N PHE A 210 -9.19 8.58 8.73
CA PHE A 210 -10.29 8.51 7.76
C PHE A 210 -11.54 9.14 8.36
N ASP A 211 -12.43 9.60 7.48
CA ASP A 211 -13.72 10.16 7.83
C ASP A 211 -14.77 9.74 6.81
N ASN A 212 -15.89 9.20 7.30
CA ASN A 212 -17.01 8.84 6.44
C ASN A 212 -17.73 10.11 5.97
N GLN A 213 -18.01 10.16 4.69
CA GLN A 213 -18.81 11.20 4.07
C GLN A 213 -20.29 10.77 4.00
N GLN A 214 -21.16 11.62 3.48
CA GLN A 214 -22.56 11.22 3.21
C GLN A 214 -22.61 9.98 2.30
N ARG A 215 -21.63 9.84 1.42
CA ARG A 215 -21.39 8.67 0.58
C ARG A 215 -19.89 8.49 0.42
N GLY A 216 -19.38 7.31 0.81
CA GLY A 216 -17.96 6.98 0.71
C GLY A 216 -17.14 7.37 1.93
N VAL A 217 -15.85 7.40 1.76
CA VAL A 217 -14.85 7.71 2.79
C VAL A 217 -13.73 8.58 2.24
N VAL A 218 -13.18 9.44 3.09
CA VAL A 218 -11.95 10.19 2.84
C VAL A 218 -10.86 9.66 3.75
N PHE A 219 -9.75 9.21 3.18
CA PHE A 219 -8.51 8.99 3.90
C PHE A 219 -7.63 10.22 3.78
N ALA A 220 -7.12 10.73 4.91
CA ALA A 220 -6.19 11.84 4.96
C ALA A 220 -4.86 11.40 5.57
N ILE A 221 -3.76 11.61 4.84
CA ILE A 221 -2.41 11.26 5.24
C ILE A 221 -1.58 12.54 5.34
N ARG A 222 -1.01 12.79 6.52
CA ARG A 222 -0.11 13.92 6.78
C ARG A 222 1.29 13.41 7.00
N LEU A 223 2.23 13.94 6.22
CA LEU A 223 3.64 13.55 6.30
C LEU A 223 4.53 14.78 6.41
N PRO A 224 5.61 14.72 7.21
CA PRO A 224 6.65 15.73 7.17
C PRO A 224 7.32 15.76 5.79
N VAL A 225 7.39 16.93 5.16
CA VAL A 225 7.98 17.12 3.82
C VAL A 225 9.41 16.58 3.76
N ARG A 226 10.20 16.75 4.85
CA ARG A 226 11.59 16.29 4.95
C ARG A 226 11.83 14.81 4.67
N HIS A 227 10.79 13.96 4.83
CA HIS A 227 10.87 12.53 4.54
C HIS A 227 10.54 12.17 3.10
N LEU A 228 9.98 13.12 2.36
CA LEU A 228 9.56 12.91 0.98
C LEU A 228 10.49 13.55 -0.04
N ILE A 229 11.24 14.57 0.33
CA ILE A 229 12.14 15.30 -0.56
C ILE A 229 13.57 14.74 -0.52
N GLN A 230 14.33 15.01 -1.56
CA GLN A 230 15.75 14.69 -1.59
C GLN A 230 16.47 15.52 -0.50
N LYS A 231 17.26 14.85 0.32
CA LYS A 231 18.13 15.56 1.26
C LYS A 231 19.21 16.29 0.46
N GLY A 232 19.22 17.61 0.57
CA GLY A 232 20.25 18.47 -0.04
C GLY A 232 21.63 18.23 0.57
#